data_34abecc3d1ebe574887d4dd1cd18b9f4
#
_entry.id   34abecc3d1ebe574887d4dd1cd18b9f4
#
_cell.length_a   1.000
_cell.length_b   1.000
_cell.length_c   1.000
_cell.angle_alpha   90.00
_cell.angle_beta   90.00
_cell.angle_gamma   90.00
#
_symmetry.space_group_name_H-M   'P 1'
#
loop_
_entity.id
_entity.type
_entity.pdbx_description
1 polymer ?
#
loop_
_entity_poly.entity_id
_entity_poly.type
_entity_poly.pdbx_seq_one_letter_code
_entity_poly.pdbx_strand_id
1 'polypeptide(L)'
;MSDNKNKNADMKKYVKTCREGFWQNIFRYETEYLVAHLKNYHDVLSVGCGPAIIEGKLAEYGFNMTGLDVSEEALSCAPDSVRTFVGRAEEMLFAEASFDAVIYIVSLQFIEDYRKALQKTAKVLKPEGRIIVMLLNPQSNFFKQRVREPDSYVNLIRHTDLQVMEDVMRKFFDIKTEYILGVRDEEISDSNSPAEAALYAILGKKRQYVNE
;
A
#
# COMPACT_ATOMS: atom_id res chain seq x y z
N MET A 1 25.53 -3.14 17.53
CA MET A 1 24.65 -4.14 18.20
C MET A 1 23.46 -3.53 18.97
N SER A 2 23.47 -2.25 19.35
CA SER A 2 22.36 -1.56 20.04
C SER A 2 21.22 -1.17 19.08
N ASP A 3 21.50 -0.77 17.84
CA ASP A 3 20.48 -0.32 16.89
C ASP A 3 19.52 -1.44 16.43
N ASN A 4 20.00 -2.68 16.36
CA ASN A 4 19.16 -3.82 15.94
C ASN A 4 18.17 -4.25 17.03
N LYS A 5 18.49 -4.06 18.33
CA LYS A 5 17.56 -4.39 19.42
C LYS A 5 16.42 -3.38 19.54
N ASN A 6 16.68 -2.10 19.26
CA ASN A 6 15.64 -1.07 19.26
C ASN A 6 14.65 -1.26 18.12
N LYS A 7 15.12 -1.52 16.89
CA LYS A 7 14.25 -1.77 15.72
C LYS A 7 13.33 -2.97 15.94
N ASN A 8 13.85 -4.06 16.54
CA ASN A 8 13.08 -5.27 16.86
C ASN A 8 11.97 -5.01 17.91
N ALA A 9 12.22 -4.13 18.85
CA ALA A 9 11.22 -3.71 19.84
C ALA A 9 10.13 -2.85 19.20
N ASP A 10 10.49 -1.97 18.28
CA ASP A 10 9.57 -1.08 17.56
C ASP A 10 8.67 -1.87 16.60
N MET A 11 9.21 -2.87 15.89
CA MET A 11 8.41 -3.75 15.03
C MET A 11 7.43 -4.60 15.82
N LYS A 12 7.84 -5.18 16.95
CA LYS A 12 6.94 -5.93 17.84
C LYS A 12 5.83 -5.05 18.40
N LYS A 13 6.14 -3.80 18.74
CA LYS A 13 5.17 -2.81 19.18
C LYS A 13 4.18 -2.48 18.05
N TYR A 14 4.67 -2.27 16.84
CA TYR A 14 3.83 -2.04 15.66
C TYR A 14 2.88 -3.21 15.42
N VAL A 15 3.38 -4.46 15.35
CA VAL A 15 2.55 -5.66 15.15
C VAL A 15 1.53 -5.82 16.29
N LYS A 16 1.90 -5.45 17.54
CA LYS A 16 0.97 -5.46 18.67
C LYS A 16 -0.15 -4.43 18.47
N THR A 17 0.19 -3.19 18.11
CA THR A 17 -0.77 -2.12 17.82
C THR A 17 -1.72 -2.52 16.69
N CYS A 18 -1.22 -3.18 15.65
CA CYS A 18 -2.02 -3.71 14.55
C CYS A 18 -3.09 -4.74 14.99
N ARG A 19 -2.97 -5.31 16.21
CA ARG A 19 -3.96 -6.23 16.79
C ARG A 19 -5.05 -5.54 17.60
N GLU A 20 -4.96 -4.24 17.81
CA GLU A 20 -5.99 -3.44 18.49
C GLU A 20 -7.23 -3.29 17.61
N GLY A 21 -8.42 -3.21 18.25
CA GLY A 21 -9.70 -3.27 17.55
C GLY A 21 -9.88 -2.22 16.45
N PHE A 22 -9.41 -0.99 16.68
CA PHE A 22 -9.44 0.08 15.69
C PHE A 22 -8.67 -0.29 14.41
N TRP A 23 -7.41 -0.72 14.55
CA TRP A 23 -6.57 -1.11 13.41
C TRP A 23 -7.10 -2.34 12.70
N GLN A 24 -7.67 -3.30 13.44
CA GLN A 24 -8.30 -4.47 12.82
C GLN A 24 -9.52 -4.10 11.97
N ASN A 25 -10.28 -3.08 12.37
CA ASN A 25 -11.39 -2.57 11.56
C ASN A 25 -10.86 -1.89 10.27
N ILE A 26 -9.79 -1.09 10.37
CA ILE A 26 -9.14 -0.48 9.20
C ILE A 26 -8.66 -1.57 8.23
N PHE A 27 -7.89 -2.55 8.72
CA PHE A 27 -7.37 -3.64 7.86
C PHE A 27 -8.48 -4.50 7.24
N ARG A 28 -9.60 -4.69 7.94
CA ARG A 28 -10.76 -5.36 7.37
C ARG A 28 -11.34 -4.55 6.21
N TYR A 29 -11.55 -3.25 6.40
CA TYR A 29 -12.07 -2.36 5.36
C TYR A 29 -11.14 -2.35 4.13
N GLU A 30 -9.84 -2.18 4.33
CA GLU A 30 -8.84 -2.19 3.26
C GLU A 30 -8.82 -3.52 2.52
N THR A 31 -8.90 -4.64 3.26
CA THR A 31 -8.98 -5.99 2.66
C THR A 31 -10.25 -6.15 1.81
N GLU A 32 -11.42 -5.78 2.34
CA GLU A 32 -12.70 -5.89 1.62
C GLU A 32 -12.69 -5.01 0.36
N TYR A 33 -12.16 -3.80 0.45
CA TYR A 33 -11.97 -2.91 -0.70
C TYR A 33 -11.07 -3.56 -1.76
N LEU A 34 -9.92 -4.11 -1.37
CA LEU A 34 -8.99 -4.77 -2.28
C LEU A 34 -9.62 -6.01 -2.92
N VAL A 35 -10.29 -6.87 -2.15
CA VAL A 35 -11.00 -8.04 -2.66
C VAL A 35 -12.02 -7.64 -3.73
N ALA A 36 -12.79 -6.57 -3.50
CA ALA A 36 -13.78 -6.09 -4.47
C ALA A 36 -13.14 -5.67 -5.81
N HIS A 37 -11.92 -5.08 -5.76
CA HIS A 37 -11.25 -4.54 -6.94
C HIS A 37 -10.26 -5.52 -7.60
N LEU A 38 -9.93 -6.65 -6.94
CA LEU A 38 -9.00 -7.67 -7.43
C LEU A 38 -9.68 -8.95 -7.96
N LYS A 39 -11.01 -9.00 -8.05
CA LYS A 39 -11.80 -10.22 -8.38
C LYS A 39 -11.32 -11.02 -9.59
N ASN A 40 -10.70 -10.37 -10.58
CA ASN A 40 -10.25 -11.00 -11.82
C ASN A 40 -8.73 -11.11 -11.93
N TYR A 41 -8.02 -10.89 -10.82
CA TYR A 41 -6.57 -10.91 -10.74
C TYR A 41 -6.17 -11.97 -9.73
N HIS A 42 -5.10 -12.72 -10.00
CA HIS A 42 -4.70 -13.84 -9.14
C HIS A 42 -3.30 -13.62 -8.55
N ASP A 43 -2.31 -13.33 -9.40
CA ASP A 43 -0.93 -13.09 -8.97
C ASP A 43 -0.75 -11.62 -8.58
N VAL A 44 -0.66 -11.34 -7.28
CA VAL A 44 -0.65 -9.98 -6.74
C VAL A 44 0.68 -9.69 -6.04
N LEU A 45 1.33 -8.60 -6.44
CA LEU A 45 2.50 -8.05 -5.75
C LEU A 45 2.07 -6.90 -4.83
N SER A 46 2.41 -6.98 -3.56
CA SER A 46 2.31 -5.89 -2.60
C SER A 46 3.67 -5.25 -2.38
N VAL A 47 3.78 -3.93 -2.59
CA VAL A 47 5.03 -3.17 -2.48
C VAL A 47 5.01 -2.30 -1.22
N GLY A 48 5.99 -2.52 -0.34
CA GLY A 48 6.01 -1.94 1.00
C GLY A 48 5.01 -2.65 1.92
N CYS A 49 4.99 -3.99 1.87
CA CYS A 49 4.00 -4.79 2.60
C CYS A 49 4.25 -4.86 4.11
N GLY A 50 5.44 -4.47 4.59
CA GLY A 50 5.79 -4.60 5.99
C GLY A 50 5.61 -6.04 6.50
N PRO A 51 4.88 -6.25 7.62
CA PRO A 51 4.60 -7.59 8.15
C PRO A 51 3.51 -8.36 7.41
N ALA A 52 3.07 -7.90 6.25
CA ALA A 52 2.12 -8.52 5.32
C ALA A 52 0.78 -8.95 5.98
N ILE A 53 0.23 -8.11 6.86
CA ILE A 53 -1.02 -8.41 7.59
C ILE A 53 -2.22 -8.48 6.63
N ILE A 54 -2.36 -7.50 5.75
CA ILE A 54 -3.44 -7.43 4.77
C ILE A 54 -3.23 -8.50 3.70
N GLU A 55 -1.99 -8.69 3.28
CA GLU A 55 -1.61 -9.71 2.29
C GLU A 55 -1.95 -11.12 2.77
N GLY A 56 -1.74 -11.41 4.07
CA GLY A 56 -2.17 -12.66 4.68
C GLY A 56 -3.68 -12.87 4.58
N LYS A 57 -4.46 -11.83 4.84
CA LYS A 57 -5.92 -11.87 4.66
C LYS A 57 -6.32 -12.05 3.19
N LEU A 58 -5.65 -11.36 2.27
CA LEU A 58 -5.90 -11.55 0.83
C LEU A 58 -5.59 -12.97 0.38
N ALA A 59 -4.55 -13.60 0.92
CA ALA A 59 -4.23 -15.01 0.64
C ALA A 59 -5.35 -15.95 1.08
N GLU A 60 -6.05 -15.65 2.20
CA GLU A 60 -7.24 -16.42 2.65
C GLU A 60 -8.41 -16.31 1.65
N TYR A 61 -8.50 -15.22 0.88
CA TYR A 61 -9.45 -15.04 -0.23
C TYR A 61 -9.00 -15.73 -1.53
N GLY A 62 -7.84 -16.40 -1.53
CA GLY A 62 -7.34 -17.19 -2.68
C GLY A 62 -6.41 -16.41 -3.63
N PHE A 63 -5.96 -15.21 -3.26
CA PHE A 63 -4.94 -14.49 -4.03
C PHE A 63 -3.55 -15.10 -3.79
N ASN A 64 -2.75 -15.22 -4.86
CA ASN A 64 -1.36 -15.61 -4.77
C ASN A 64 -0.50 -14.37 -4.46
N MET A 65 -0.21 -14.18 -3.17
CA MET A 65 0.41 -12.95 -2.68
C MET A 65 1.93 -13.03 -2.69
N THR A 66 2.56 -12.00 -3.25
CA THR A 66 4.00 -11.73 -3.12
C THR A 66 4.17 -10.38 -2.44
N GLY A 67 4.99 -10.31 -1.40
CA GLY A 67 5.32 -9.09 -0.67
C GLY A 67 6.75 -8.65 -0.95
N LEU A 68 6.96 -7.35 -1.16
CA LEU A 68 8.26 -6.69 -1.26
C LEU A 68 8.35 -5.61 -0.18
N ASP A 69 9.37 -5.65 0.65
CA ASP A 69 9.66 -4.60 1.62
C ASP A 69 11.17 -4.45 1.84
N VAL A 70 11.61 -3.28 2.29
CA VAL A 70 13.02 -3.02 2.62
C VAL A 70 13.42 -3.57 3.99
N SER A 71 12.45 -3.84 4.85
CA SER A 71 12.66 -4.31 6.22
C SER A 71 12.58 -5.83 6.29
N GLU A 72 13.73 -6.49 6.33
CA GLU A 72 13.83 -7.94 6.60
C GLU A 72 13.12 -8.30 7.91
N GLU A 73 13.20 -7.42 8.90
CA GLU A 73 12.60 -7.60 10.19
C GLU A 73 11.06 -7.59 10.14
N ALA A 74 10.47 -6.66 9.37
CA ALA A 74 9.04 -6.64 9.16
C ALA A 74 8.58 -7.92 8.43
N LEU A 75 9.29 -8.31 7.38
CA LEU A 75 9.00 -9.51 6.59
C LEU A 75 9.12 -10.79 7.42
N SER A 76 9.97 -10.82 8.44
CA SER A 76 10.05 -11.97 9.36
C SER A 76 8.77 -12.23 10.17
N CYS A 77 7.87 -11.26 10.21
CA CYS A 77 6.56 -11.36 10.86
C CYS A 77 5.44 -11.75 9.86
N ALA A 78 5.75 -11.85 8.58
CA ALA A 78 4.77 -12.17 7.55
C ALA A 78 4.26 -13.62 7.70
N PRO A 79 2.98 -13.88 7.39
CA PRO A 79 2.44 -15.23 7.41
C PRO A 79 3.03 -16.09 6.27
N ASP A 80 3.14 -17.40 6.49
CA ASP A 80 3.69 -18.36 5.52
C ASP A 80 2.91 -18.40 4.19
N SER A 81 1.67 -17.91 4.19
CA SER A 81 0.83 -17.80 3.00
C SER A 81 1.26 -16.71 2.01
N VAL A 82 2.21 -15.83 2.41
CA VAL A 82 2.72 -14.73 1.59
C VAL A 82 4.20 -14.98 1.28
N ARG A 83 4.54 -15.04 -0.01
CA ARG A 83 5.93 -15.13 -0.43
C ARG A 83 6.60 -13.76 -0.34
N THR A 84 7.63 -13.60 0.47
CA THR A 84 8.27 -12.30 0.73
C THR A 84 9.65 -12.16 0.11
N PHE A 85 9.99 -10.92 -0.26
CA PHE A 85 11.30 -10.53 -0.78
C PHE A 85 11.77 -9.24 -0.12
N VAL A 86 13.03 -9.22 0.31
CA VAL A 86 13.67 -8.00 0.80
C VAL A 86 14.21 -7.21 -0.39
N GLY A 87 13.80 -5.94 -0.50
CA GLY A 87 14.30 -5.08 -1.57
C GLY A 87 13.61 -3.72 -1.63
N ARG A 88 14.21 -2.82 -2.41
CA ARG A 88 13.65 -1.49 -2.69
C ARG A 88 12.70 -1.55 -3.88
N ALA A 89 11.60 -0.81 -3.80
CA ALA A 89 10.63 -0.71 -4.88
C ALA A 89 11.25 -0.19 -6.19
N GLU A 90 12.19 0.75 -6.07
CA GLU A 90 12.92 1.36 -7.19
C GLU A 90 13.88 0.40 -7.89
N GLU A 91 14.20 -0.72 -7.24
CA GLU A 91 15.19 -1.69 -7.68
C GLU A 91 14.63 -3.12 -7.82
N MET A 92 13.27 -3.26 -7.73
CA MET A 92 12.65 -4.58 -7.83
C MET A 92 13.09 -5.34 -9.10
N LEU A 93 13.43 -6.61 -8.92
CA LEU A 93 14.02 -7.49 -9.95
C LEU A 93 13.08 -8.61 -10.38
N PHE A 94 11.78 -8.42 -10.23
CA PHE A 94 10.81 -9.38 -10.76
C PHE A 94 10.81 -9.37 -12.29
N ALA A 95 10.47 -10.51 -12.88
CA ALA A 95 10.35 -10.62 -14.32
C ALA A 95 9.27 -9.68 -14.88
N GLU A 96 9.47 -9.20 -16.08
CA GLU A 96 8.46 -8.38 -16.77
C GLU A 96 7.16 -9.19 -16.98
N ALA A 97 6.02 -8.53 -16.88
CA ALA A 97 4.69 -9.11 -17.08
C ALA A 97 4.43 -10.36 -16.19
N SER A 98 4.90 -10.36 -14.94
CA SER A 98 4.76 -11.50 -14.02
C SER A 98 3.55 -11.40 -13.09
N PHE A 99 2.98 -10.21 -12.87
CA PHE A 99 1.86 -10.01 -11.96
C PHE A 99 0.60 -9.53 -12.66
N ASP A 100 -0.54 -10.04 -12.21
CA ASP A 100 -1.85 -9.56 -12.64
C ASP A 100 -2.18 -8.21 -12.02
N ALA A 101 -1.79 -8.01 -10.75
CA ALA A 101 -1.98 -6.76 -10.06
C ALA A 101 -0.78 -6.40 -9.17
N VAL A 102 -0.59 -5.09 -8.95
CA VAL A 102 0.34 -4.54 -7.96
C VAL A 102 -0.44 -3.62 -7.02
N ILE A 103 -0.23 -3.78 -5.72
CA ILE A 103 -0.85 -2.95 -4.70
C ILE A 103 0.19 -2.21 -3.86
N TYR A 104 -0.14 -0.98 -3.49
CA TYR A 104 0.57 -0.14 -2.52
C TYR A 104 -0.43 0.25 -1.44
N ILE A 105 -0.29 -0.29 -0.24
CA ILE A 105 -1.18 0.01 0.88
C ILE A 105 -0.43 0.94 1.81
N VAL A 106 -0.75 2.24 1.75
CA VAL A 106 -0.12 3.29 2.56
C VAL A 106 1.43 3.22 2.53
N SER A 107 2.01 2.85 1.39
CA SER A 107 3.46 2.65 1.26
C SER A 107 4.11 3.59 0.24
N LEU A 108 3.45 3.89 -0.89
CA LEU A 108 4.03 4.68 -1.98
C LEU A 108 4.49 6.09 -1.54
N GLN A 109 3.82 6.71 -0.58
CA GLN A 109 4.14 8.04 -0.07
C GLN A 109 5.48 8.10 0.71
N PHE A 110 6.00 6.95 1.16
CA PHE A 110 7.26 6.84 1.89
C PHE A 110 8.46 6.54 0.99
N ILE A 111 8.21 6.06 -0.24
CA ILE A 111 9.26 5.66 -1.19
C ILE A 111 9.95 6.91 -1.72
N GLU A 112 11.27 6.94 -1.62
CA GLU A 112 12.08 8.11 -1.99
C GLU A 112 11.91 8.48 -3.46
N ASP A 113 12.14 7.54 -4.37
CA ASP A 113 11.89 7.71 -5.80
C ASP A 113 10.66 6.89 -6.24
N TYR A 114 9.47 7.32 -5.80
CA TYR A 114 8.23 6.67 -6.18
C TYR A 114 7.99 6.68 -7.70
N ARG A 115 8.58 7.62 -8.44
CA ARG A 115 8.50 7.67 -9.90
C ARG A 115 9.15 6.46 -10.53
N LYS A 116 10.37 6.14 -10.07
CA LYS A 116 11.10 4.95 -10.51
C LYS A 116 10.40 3.66 -10.05
N ALA A 117 9.84 3.65 -8.84
CA ALA A 117 9.02 2.53 -8.35
C ALA A 117 7.79 2.29 -9.26
N LEU A 118 7.06 3.33 -9.66
CA LEU A 118 5.94 3.23 -10.58
C LEU A 118 6.36 2.77 -11.99
N GLN A 119 7.52 3.21 -12.47
CA GLN A 119 8.09 2.72 -13.74
C GLN A 119 8.39 1.22 -13.68
N LYS A 120 8.98 0.75 -12.58
CA LYS A 120 9.22 -0.67 -12.33
C LYS A 120 7.92 -1.45 -12.23
N THR A 121 6.93 -0.90 -11.52
CA THR A 121 5.59 -1.48 -11.41
C THR A 121 4.95 -1.69 -12.79
N ALA A 122 5.03 -0.70 -13.67
CA ALA A 122 4.51 -0.83 -15.03
C ALA A 122 5.18 -1.96 -15.82
N LYS A 123 6.47 -2.26 -15.57
CA LYS A 123 7.18 -3.36 -16.22
C LYS A 123 6.74 -4.73 -15.72
N VAL A 124 6.61 -4.90 -14.40
CA VAL A 124 6.27 -6.21 -13.80
C VAL A 124 4.79 -6.57 -13.97
N LEU A 125 3.93 -5.60 -14.23
CA LEU A 125 2.52 -5.85 -14.53
C LEU A 125 2.34 -6.47 -15.92
N LYS A 126 1.52 -7.52 -16.00
CA LYS A 126 1.04 -8.10 -17.25
C LYS A 126 0.32 -7.04 -18.11
N PRO A 127 0.16 -7.24 -19.43
CA PRO A 127 -0.77 -6.46 -20.23
C PRO A 127 -2.16 -6.47 -19.56
N GLU A 128 -2.85 -5.33 -19.54
CA GLU A 128 -4.14 -5.17 -18.86
C GLU A 128 -4.10 -5.33 -17.33
N GLY A 129 -2.89 -5.47 -16.76
CA GLY A 129 -2.69 -5.59 -15.31
C GLY A 129 -3.15 -4.34 -14.55
N ARG A 130 -3.51 -4.52 -13.30
CA ARG A 130 -4.06 -3.48 -12.43
C ARG A 130 -3.04 -2.99 -11.41
N ILE A 131 -3.04 -1.69 -11.16
CA ILE A 131 -2.42 -1.09 -9.98
C ILE A 131 -3.49 -0.54 -9.06
N ILE A 132 -3.36 -0.77 -7.74
CA ILE A 132 -4.17 -0.14 -6.71
C ILE A 132 -3.23 0.53 -5.72
N VAL A 133 -3.42 1.83 -5.51
CA VAL A 133 -2.62 2.61 -4.56
C VAL A 133 -3.54 3.24 -3.55
N MET A 134 -3.36 2.92 -2.28
CA MET A 134 -4.01 3.58 -1.16
C MET A 134 -3.02 4.54 -0.52
N LEU A 135 -3.38 5.81 -0.45
CA LEU A 135 -2.56 6.87 0.13
C LEU A 135 -3.28 7.44 1.34
N LEU A 136 -2.54 7.82 2.37
CA LEU A 136 -3.09 8.68 3.41
C LEU A 136 -3.48 10.03 2.80
N ASN A 137 -4.69 10.46 3.10
CA ASN A 137 -5.22 11.72 2.59
C ASN A 137 -4.80 12.91 3.47
N PRO A 138 -3.94 13.81 2.99
CA PRO A 138 -3.45 14.94 3.80
C PRO A 138 -4.55 15.96 4.14
N GLN A 139 -5.68 15.94 3.42
CA GLN A 139 -6.79 16.83 3.67
C GLN A 139 -7.71 16.33 4.79
N SER A 140 -7.62 15.05 5.16
CA SER A 140 -8.49 14.44 6.16
C SER A 140 -8.21 14.95 7.58
N ASN A 141 -9.26 14.93 8.40
CA ASN A 141 -9.12 15.22 9.83
C ASN A 141 -8.23 14.18 10.52
N PHE A 142 -8.31 12.91 10.11
CA PHE A 142 -7.45 11.84 10.61
C PHE A 142 -5.97 12.16 10.40
N PHE A 143 -5.57 12.50 9.17
CA PHE A 143 -4.18 12.86 8.86
C PHE A 143 -3.72 14.08 9.67
N LYS A 144 -4.51 15.15 9.71
CA LYS A 144 -4.20 16.38 10.43
C LYS A 144 -4.03 16.16 11.94
N GLN A 145 -4.79 15.22 12.51
CA GLN A 145 -4.63 14.83 13.90
C GLN A 145 -3.32 14.06 14.10
N ARG A 146 -3.07 13.03 13.28
CA ARG A 146 -1.87 12.18 13.38
C ARG A 146 -0.55 12.94 13.20
N VAL A 147 -0.48 13.92 12.32
CA VAL A 147 0.71 14.77 12.15
C VAL A 147 1.09 15.52 13.43
N ARG A 148 0.14 15.80 14.31
CA ARG A 148 0.41 16.51 15.59
C ARG A 148 1.01 15.59 16.65
N GLU A 149 0.96 14.28 16.47
CA GLU A 149 1.56 13.30 17.37
C GLU A 149 3.06 13.17 17.06
N PRO A 150 3.99 13.45 17.99
CA PRO A 150 5.43 13.51 17.71
C PRO A 150 5.99 12.20 17.12
N ASP A 151 5.50 11.06 17.61
CA ASP A 151 5.98 9.72 17.20
C ASP A 151 5.12 9.08 16.12
N SER A 152 4.28 9.86 15.44
CA SER A 152 3.41 9.34 14.40
C SER A 152 4.21 8.96 13.15
N TYR A 153 3.95 7.76 12.62
CA TYR A 153 4.53 7.29 11.35
C TYR A 153 4.18 8.23 10.17
N VAL A 154 3.08 8.97 10.28
CA VAL A 154 2.64 9.95 9.27
C VAL A 154 3.70 11.05 9.07
N ASN A 155 4.50 11.36 10.08
CA ASN A 155 5.59 12.33 10.01
C ASN A 155 6.78 11.84 9.15
N LEU A 156 6.81 10.57 8.78
CA LEU A 156 7.81 9.99 7.89
C LEU A 156 7.41 10.06 6.41
N ILE A 157 6.20 10.52 6.10
CA ILE A 157 5.71 10.67 4.74
C ILE A 157 6.55 11.71 4.00
N ARG A 158 7.03 11.34 2.82
CA ARG A 158 7.86 12.18 1.95
C ARG A 158 7.03 12.95 0.93
N HIS A 159 5.92 12.38 0.49
CA HIS A 159 5.11 12.88 -0.61
C HIS A 159 3.65 13.00 -0.20
N THR A 160 3.17 14.24 -0.09
CA THR A 160 1.78 14.55 0.32
C THR A 160 0.95 15.18 -0.81
N ASP A 161 1.57 15.55 -1.92
CA ASP A 161 0.87 16.12 -3.08
C ASP A 161 0.25 14.99 -3.92
N LEU A 162 -1.04 14.75 -3.70
CA LEU A 162 -1.80 13.69 -4.38
C LEU A 162 -1.90 13.94 -5.88
N GLN A 163 -2.05 15.22 -6.31
CA GLN A 163 -2.17 15.57 -7.72
C GLN A 163 -0.89 15.28 -8.49
N VAL A 164 0.27 15.62 -7.91
CA VAL A 164 1.57 15.30 -8.51
C VAL A 164 1.76 13.79 -8.64
N MET A 165 1.29 13.01 -7.66
CA MET A 165 1.35 11.55 -7.75
C MET A 165 0.44 10.99 -8.84
N GLU A 166 -0.77 11.52 -8.98
CA GLU A 166 -1.68 11.15 -10.09
C GLU A 166 -1.05 11.45 -11.45
N ASP A 167 -0.47 12.63 -11.64
CA ASP A 167 0.13 13.06 -12.90
C ASP A 167 1.29 12.14 -13.31
N VAL A 168 2.04 11.63 -12.33
CA VAL A 168 3.07 10.62 -12.59
C VAL A 168 2.46 9.28 -12.94
N MET A 169 1.41 8.85 -12.22
CA MET A 169 0.73 7.58 -12.50
C MET A 169 0.07 7.56 -13.88
N ARG A 170 -0.52 8.69 -14.32
CA ARG A 170 -1.13 8.85 -15.65
C ARG A 170 -0.16 8.61 -16.81
N LYS A 171 1.15 8.69 -16.58
CA LYS A 171 2.15 8.36 -17.60
C LYS A 171 2.17 6.87 -17.95
N PHE A 172 1.76 6.00 -17.02
CA PHE A 172 1.84 4.55 -17.15
C PHE A 172 0.48 3.86 -17.12
N PHE A 173 -0.54 4.51 -16.51
CA PHE A 173 -1.82 3.91 -16.20
C PHE A 173 -2.99 4.81 -16.59
N ASP A 174 -4.10 4.22 -17.00
CA ASP A 174 -5.39 4.89 -17.03
C ASP A 174 -6.00 4.78 -15.64
N ILE A 175 -6.14 5.92 -14.95
CA ILE A 175 -6.49 5.94 -13.53
C ILE A 175 -7.89 6.47 -13.27
N LYS A 176 -8.49 5.97 -12.17
CA LYS A 176 -9.65 6.55 -11.47
C LYS A 176 -9.27 6.74 -10.01
N THR A 177 -9.85 7.74 -9.39
CA THR A 177 -9.52 8.10 -8.01
C THR A 177 -10.78 8.26 -7.18
N GLU A 178 -10.69 7.94 -5.90
CA GLU A 178 -11.78 8.14 -4.95
C GLU A 178 -11.26 8.30 -3.53
N TYR A 179 -12.04 9.02 -2.73
CA TYR A 179 -11.84 9.10 -1.29
C TYR A 179 -12.57 7.96 -0.63
N ILE A 180 -11.93 7.27 0.32
CA ILE A 180 -12.47 6.09 1.01
C ILE A 180 -12.12 6.10 2.49
N LEU A 181 -12.83 5.31 3.28
CA LEU A 181 -12.57 5.09 4.70
C LEU A 181 -12.71 6.36 5.55
N GLY A 182 -13.92 6.72 5.91
CA GLY A 182 -14.18 7.75 6.92
C GLY A 182 -13.70 7.29 8.29
N VAL A 183 -12.99 8.18 9.01
CA VAL A 183 -12.52 7.93 10.38
C VAL A 183 -12.91 9.10 11.26
N ARG A 184 -13.66 8.82 12.34
CA ARG A 184 -14.05 9.78 13.38
C ARG A 184 -14.05 9.08 14.73
N ASP A 185 -13.30 9.59 15.70
CA ASP A 185 -13.24 9.08 17.08
C ASP A 185 -13.04 7.55 17.17
N GLU A 186 -12.12 6.99 16.35
CA GLU A 186 -11.85 5.55 16.20
C GLU A 186 -12.99 4.72 15.60
N GLU A 187 -14.09 5.34 15.19
CA GLU A 187 -15.13 4.69 14.38
C GLU A 187 -14.79 4.83 12.88
N ILE A 188 -15.05 3.77 12.14
CA ILE A 188 -14.87 3.75 10.68
C ILE A 188 -16.22 3.70 9.98
N SER A 189 -16.31 4.34 8.82
CA SER A 189 -17.48 4.38 7.96
C SER A 189 -17.08 4.52 6.50
N ASP A 190 -18.01 4.31 5.59
CA ASP A 190 -17.85 4.73 4.22
C ASP A 190 -17.90 6.26 4.15
N SER A 191 -16.93 6.88 3.51
CA SER A 191 -16.95 8.31 3.23
C SER A 191 -16.17 8.62 1.96
N ASN A 192 -16.77 9.47 1.12
CA ASN A 192 -16.14 10.05 -0.06
C ASN A 192 -15.82 11.54 0.13
N SER A 193 -15.99 12.06 1.32
CA SER A 193 -15.67 13.44 1.68
C SER A 193 -14.15 13.60 1.87
N PRO A 194 -13.47 14.53 1.18
CA PRO A 194 -12.03 14.78 1.38
C PRO A 194 -11.65 15.09 2.82
N ALA A 195 -12.55 15.72 3.59
CA ALA A 195 -12.27 16.07 4.98
C ALA A 195 -12.39 14.88 5.95
N GLU A 196 -13.20 13.89 5.64
CA GLU A 196 -13.50 12.75 6.51
C GLU A 196 -12.74 11.48 6.11
N ALA A 197 -12.56 11.26 4.81
CA ALA A 197 -11.91 10.06 4.29
C ALA A 197 -10.42 10.05 4.62
N ALA A 198 -9.98 9.07 5.39
CA ALA A 198 -8.59 8.90 5.79
C ALA A 198 -7.69 8.47 4.63
N LEU A 199 -8.27 7.78 3.64
CA LEU A 199 -7.54 7.27 2.48
C LEU A 199 -8.00 7.90 1.17
N TYR A 200 -7.04 8.01 0.25
CA TYR A 200 -7.23 8.35 -1.15
C TYR A 200 -6.77 7.16 -2.00
N ALA A 201 -7.70 6.53 -2.69
CA ALA A 201 -7.43 5.38 -3.54
C ALA A 201 -7.25 5.80 -4.99
N ILE A 202 -6.23 5.23 -5.64
CA ILE A 202 -5.96 5.36 -7.08
C ILE A 202 -6.01 3.97 -7.70
N LEU A 203 -6.97 3.75 -8.57
CA LEU A 203 -7.18 2.52 -9.31
C LEU A 203 -6.68 2.74 -10.74
N GLY A 204 -5.65 2.01 -11.15
CA GLY A 204 -5.06 2.16 -12.47
C GLY A 204 -5.10 0.87 -13.28
N LYS A 205 -5.24 0.99 -14.59
CA LYS A 205 -5.05 -0.07 -15.56
C LYS A 205 -3.82 0.25 -16.41
N LYS A 206 -2.92 -0.73 -16.59
CA LYS A 206 -1.70 -0.53 -17.37
C LYS A 206 -2.06 -0.09 -18.80
N ARG A 207 -1.46 1.01 -19.25
CA ARG A 207 -1.61 1.47 -20.62
C ARG A 207 -0.93 0.50 -21.58
N GLN A 208 -1.63 0.18 -22.65
CA GLN A 208 -0.98 -0.45 -23.80
C GLN A 208 -0.21 0.64 -24.53
N TYR A 209 1.12 0.51 -24.60
CA TYR A 209 1.88 1.36 -25.49
C TYR A 209 1.51 0.92 -26.93
N VAL A 210 0.79 1.77 -27.63
CA VAL A 210 0.71 1.68 -29.08
C VAL A 210 2.10 2.09 -29.56
N ASN A 211 2.90 1.14 -30.03
CA ASN A 211 4.15 1.46 -30.72
C ASN A 211 3.76 2.25 -31.98
N GLU A 212 4.02 3.55 -31.97
CA GLU A 212 4.05 4.37 -33.18
C GLU A 212 5.29 4.07 -33.99
#